data_5577e16b099bd1a055ee19f3c86b156e
#
_entry.id   5577e16b099bd1a055ee19f3c86b156e
#
_cell.length_a   1.000
_cell.length_b   1.000
_cell.length_c   1.000
_cell.angle_alpha   90.00
_cell.angle_beta   90.00
_cell.angle_gamma   90.00
#
_symmetry.space_group_name_H-M   'P 1'
#
loop_
_entity.id
_entity.type
_entity.pdbx_description
1 polymer ?
#
loop_
_entity_poly.entity_id
_entity_poly.type
_entity_poly.pdbx_seq_one_letter_code
_entity_poly.pdbx_strand_id
1 'polypeptide(L)'
;MANLADEVAVVTGASSGIGAALARALSHQGARVTMVARRLKKLNEISENCPGDVQVIAADLTKETDRRRIIQQTLDRWGRIDILVNNAGQGMYRHFISTAEADWRQIFEINLFSPVFLSKSILPIMQAQRKGLIINIASIGGLIAHSDKVTAYVASKHALVGFSRALALDFKDNEIRVLAVCPHLTDTDFFRTSAGAREMAPIVERYRNFMDTPEDVARGIIEQLDSDRVVIFPTPKPAKAYEKQRDI
;
A
#
# COMPACT_ATOMS: atom_id res chain seq x y z
N MET A 1 15.88 13.87 5.86
CA MET A 1 14.90 12.81 6.20
C MET A 1 13.74 13.48 6.90
N ALA A 2 12.52 13.10 6.56
CA ALA A 2 11.32 13.67 7.18
C ALA A 2 11.34 13.35 8.68
N ASN A 3 11.19 14.37 9.54
CA ASN A 3 10.96 14.16 10.96
C ASN A 3 9.45 13.96 11.14
N LEU A 4 9.05 12.75 11.52
CA LEU A 4 7.66 12.37 11.74
C LEU A 4 7.31 12.28 13.24
N ALA A 5 8.11 12.94 14.09
CA ALA A 5 7.83 13.02 15.52
C ALA A 5 6.38 13.50 15.74
N ASP A 6 5.64 12.76 16.59
CA ASP A 6 4.22 13.00 16.90
C ASP A 6 3.20 12.73 15.80
N GLU A 7 3.60 12.35 14.59
CA GLU A 7 2.69 11.91 13.52
C GLU A 7 2.14 10.51 13.85
N VAL A 8 0.87 10.29 13.52
CA VAL A 8 0.21 9.00 13.67
C VAL A 8 -0.05 8.37 12.31
N ALA A 9 0.56 7.22 12.07
CA ALA A 9 0.44 6.48 10.83
C ALA A 9 -0.39 5.20 11.00
N VAL A 10 -1.34 4.97 10.10
CA VAL A 10 -2.05 3.68 9.96
C VAL A 10 -1.47 2.95 8.75
N VAL A 11 -0.88 1.78 8.95
CA VAL A 11 -0.25 0.98 7.89
C VAL A 11 -1.01 -0.34 7.72
N THR A 12 -1.65 -0.52 6.59
CA THR A 12 -2.38 -1.75 6.26
C THR A 12 -1.48 -2.78 5.58
N GLY A 13 -1.76 -4.07 5.77
CA GLY A 13 -0.91 -5.15 5.25
C GLY A 13 0.48 -5.19 5.92
N ALA A 14 0.60 -4.69 7.15
CA ALA A 14 1.87 -4.52 7.87
C ALA A 14 2.50 -5.83 8.38
N SER A 15 1.91 -6.99 8.11
CA SER A 15 2.43 -8.29 8.59
C SER A 15 3.52 -8.92 7.72
N SER A 16 3.93 -8.29 6.61
CA SER A 16 5.02 -8.76 5.73
C SER A 16 5.36 -7.71 4.65
N GLY A 17 6.46 -7.93 3.94
CA GLY A 17 6.85 -7.21 2.72
C GLY A 17 6.94 -5.69 2.91
N ILE A 18 6.48 -4.95 1.90
CA ILE A 18 6.56 -3.48 1.87
C ILE A 18 5.86 -2.85 3.09
N GLY A 19 4.67 -3.37 3.49
CA GLY A 19 3.94 -2.83 4.64
C GLY A 19 4.70 -2.96 5.95
N ALA A 20 5.36 -4.10 6.18
CA ALA A 20 6.19 -4.31 7.37
C ALA A 20 7.44 -3.40 7.36
N ALA A 21 8.12 -3.33 6.21
CA ALA A 21 9.29 -2.46 6.06
C ALA A 21 8.94 -0.98 6.24
N LEU A 22 7.80 -0.55 5.68
CA LEU A 22 7.35 0.84 5.80
C LEU A 22 6.88 1.18 7.22
N ALA A 23 6.20 0.25 7.92
CA ALA A 23 5.83 0.44 9.32
C ALA A 23 7.07 0.66 10.20
N ARG A 24 8.12 -0.18 10.02
CA ARG A 24 9.41 0.01 10.69
C ARG A 24 10.06 1.36 10.32
N ALA A 25 10.10 1.69 9.04
CA ALA A 25 10.72 2.93 8.58
C ALA A 25 10.03 4.18 9.15
N LEU A 26 8.69 4.21 9.18
CA LEU A 26 7.92 5.29 9.79
C LEU A 26 8.18 5.39 11.29
N SER A 27 8.21 4.25 11.99
CA SER A 27 8.56 4.20 13.43
C SER A 27 9.99 4.72 13.70
N HIS A 28 10.96 4.38 12.87
CA HIS A 28 12.33 4.92 12.96
C HIS A 28 12.42 6.43 12.70
N GLN A 29 11.47 7.01 11.96
CA GLN A 29 11.36 8.47 11.78
C GLN A 29 10.59 9.16 12.92
N GLY A 30 10.20 8.43 13.95
CA GLY A 30 9.51 8.95 15.14
C GLY A 30 7.98 8.89 15.09
N ALA A 31 7.39 8.36 14.03
CA ALA A 31 5.94 8.21 13.96
C ALA A 31 5.41 7.15 14.94
N ARG A 32 4.21 7.41 15.50
CA ARG A 32 3.39 6.41 16.18
C ARG A 32 2.67 5.58 15.12
N VAL A 33 2.71 4.26 15.21
CA VAL A 33 2.25 3.41 14.09
C VAL A 33 1.16 2.43 14.52
N THR A 34 -0.04 2.53 13.92
CA THR A 34 -1.04 1.46 13.94
C THR A 34 -0.76 0.47 12.81
N MET A 35 -0.32 -0.71 13.15
CA MET A 35 -0.05 -1.82 12.24
C MET A 35 -1.28 -2.70 12.07
N VAL A 36 -1.78 -2.85 10.84
CA VAL A 36 -3.02 -3.57 10.54
C VAL A 36 -2.79 -4.73 9.58
N ALA A 37 -3.21 -5.93 9.94
CA ALA A 37 -3.30 -7.10 9.06
C ALA A 37 -4.17 -8.19 9.70
N ARG A 38 -4.45 -9.28 8.96
CA ARG A 38 -5.22 -10.42 9.49
C ARG A 38 -4.40 -11.30 10.45
N ARG A 39 -3.08 -11.36 10.30
CA ARG A 39 -2.16 -12.27 11.02
C ARG A 39 -1.58 -11.60 12.26
N LEU A 40 -2.31 -11.65 13.40
CA LEU A 40 -1.90 -11.00 14.64
C LEU A 40 -0.50 -11.43 15.11
N LYS A 41 -0.18 -12.72 15.09
CA LYS A 41 1.14 -13.22 15.51
C LYS A 41 2.27 -12.56 14.73
N LYS A 42 2.15 -12.47 13.40
CA LYS A 42 3.17 -11.81 12.56
C LYS A 42 3.25 -10.30 12.79
N LEU A 43 2.14 -9.65 13.09
CA LEU A 43 2.15 -8.23 13.45
C LEU A 43 2.94 -7.99 14.73
N ASN A 44 2.73 -8.81 15.76
CA ASN A 44 3.47 -8.72 17.03
C ASN A 44 4.98 -8.93 16.81
N GLU A 45 5.37 -9.98 16.07
CA GLU A 45 6.78 -10.24 15.73
C GLU A 45 7.46 -9.04 15.03
N ILE A 46 6.73 -8.33 14.16
CA ILE A 46 7.27 -7.16 13.46
C ILE A 46 7.30 -5.94 14.38
N SER A 47 6.29 -5.76 15.23
CA SER A 47 6.21 -4.61 16.15
C SER A 47 7.34 -4.58 17.16
N GLU A 48 7.88 -5.73 17.55
CA GLU A 48 9.07 -5.85 18.43
C GLU A 48 10.31 -5.16 17.83
N ASN A 49 10.37 -5.01 16.50
CA ASN A 49 11.46 -4.36 15.80
C ASN A 49 11.16 -2.90 15.41
N CYS A 50 10.11 -2.30 15.99
CA CYS A 50 9.75 -0.90 15.79
C CYS A 50 10.16 -0.12 17.06
N PRO A 51 11.03 0.88 16.96
CA PRO A 51 11.55 1.59 18.16
C PRO A 51 10.54 2.55 18.79
N GLY A 52 9.49 2.95 18.04
CA GLY A 52 8.49 3.92 18.48
C GLY A 52 7.27 3.28 19.16
N ASP A 53 6.27 4.12 19.44
CA ASP A 53 4.99 3.68 19.99
C ASP A 53 4.14 3.00 18.90
N VAL A 54 3.87 1.72 19.05
CA VAL A 54 3.17 0.89 18.06
C VAL A 54 1.91 0.29 18.65
N GLN A 55 0.84 0.30 17.85
CA GLN A 55 -0.39 -0.44 18.10
C GLN A 55 -0.59 -1.51 17.03
N VAL A 56 -1.02 -2.69 17.45
CA VAL A 56 -1.28 -3.81 16.53
C VAL A 56 -2.77 -4.13 16.52
N ILE A 57 -3.37 -4.16 15.33
CA ILE A 57 -4.80 -4.45 15.14
C ILE A 57 -4.98 -5.57 14.12
N ALA A 58 -5.48 -6.73 14.58
CA ALA A 58 -5.90 -7.79 13.67
C ALA A 58 -7.24 -7.41 13.00
N ALA A 59 -7.25 -7.24 11.67
CA ALA A 59 -8.44 -6.80 10.95
C ALA A 59 -8.49 -7.34 9.51
N ASP A 60 -9.72 -7.54 9.02
CA ASP A 60 -10.04 -7.82 7.63
C ASP A 60 -10.62 -6.56 6.97
N LEU A 61 -9.86 -5.95 6.08
CA LEU A 61 -10.23 -4.67 5.45
C LEU A 61 -11.44 -4.77 4.52
N THR A 62 -11.85 -5.96 4.12
CA THR A 62 -13.09 -6.16 3.36
C THR A 62 -14.34 -5.92 4.21
N LYS A 63 -14.21 -5.96 5.55
CA LYS A 63 -15.28 -5.77 6.50
C LYS A 63 -15.35 -4.31 6.99
N GLU A 64 -16.49 -3.68 6.82
CA GLU A 64 -16.72 -2.30 7.30
C GLU A 64 -16.49 -2.16 8.80
N THR A 65 -16.99 -3.12 9.58
CA THR A 65 -16.83 -3.15 11.05
C THR A 65 -15.36 -3.11 11.46
N ASP A 66 -14.50 -3.83 10.75
CA ASP A 66 -13.07 -3.84 11.02
C ASP A 66 -12.41 -2.52 10.62
N ARG A 67 -12.79 -1.92 9.47
CA ARG A 67 -12.29 -0.60 9.07
C ARG A 67 -12.66 0.49 10.08
N ARG A 68 -13.91 0.48 10.59
CA ARG A 68 -14.34 1.41 11.66
C ARG A 68 -13.55 1.20 12.95
N ARG A 69 -13.33 -0.05 13.35
CA ARG A 69 -12.57 -0.41 14.56
C ARG A 69 -11.12 0.06 14.50
N ILE A 70 -10.45 -0.06 13.34
CA ILE A 70 -9.09 0.46 13.13
C ILE A 70 -9.03 1.96 13.44
N ILE A 71 -9.93 2.74 12.85
CA ILE A 71 -10.00 4.18 13.02
C ILE A 71 -10.27 4.53 14.49
N GLN A 72 -11.31 3.94 15.07
CA GLN A 72 -11.69 4.22 16.45
C GLN A 72 -10.56 3.93 17.43
N GLN A 73 -9.95 2.75 17.35
CA GLN A 73 -8.87 2.38 18.27
C GLN A 73 -7.60 3.24 18.09
N THR A 74 -7.33 3.70 16.86
CA THR A 74 -6.21 4.63 16.61
C THR A 74 -6.49 6.00 17.22
N LEU A 75 -7.72 6.51 17.07
CA LEU A 75 -8.13 7.79 17.65
C LEU A 75 -8.21 7.72 19.19
N ASP A 76 -8.73 6.64 19.75
CA ASP A 76 -8.80 6.44 21.21
C ASP A 76 -7.41 6.48 21.84
N ARG A 77 -6.40 5.99 21.12
CA ARG A 77 -5.02 5.93 21.62
C ARG A 77 -4.27 7.25 21.47
N TRP A 78 -4.39 7.94 20.32
CA TRP A 78 -3.53 9.09 19.99
C TRP A 78 -4.28 10.34 19.55
N GLY A 79 -5.61 10.29 19.41
CA GLY A 79 -6.47 11.44 19.09
C GLY A 79 -6.37 11.97 17.67
N ARG A 80 -5.52 11.37 16.81
CA ARG A 80 -5.25 11.84 15.43
C ARG A 80 -4.86 10.73 14.49
N ILE A 81 -4.94 11.01 13.18
CA ILE A 81 -4.40 10.16 12.09
C ILE A 81 -3.83 11.10 11.03
N ASP A 82 -2.52 11.06 10.83
CA ASP A 82 -1.81 11.96 9.92
C ASP A 82 -1.44 11.28 8.61
N ILE A 83 -1.12 9.99 8.68
CA ILE A 83 -0.67 9.20 7.53
C ILE A 83 -1.51 7.94 7.43
N LEU A 84 -2.10 7.71 6.25
CA LEU A 84 -2.73 6.43 5.90
C LEU A 84 -1.93 5.73 4.82
N VAL A 85 -1.42 4.53 5.11
CA VAL A 85 -0.77 3.67 4.11
C VAL A 85 -1.71 2.53 3.73
N ASN A 86 -2.34 2.64 2.57
CA ASN A 86 -3.11 1.59 1.92
C ASN A 86 -2.14 0.65 1.18
N ASN A 87 -1.57 -0.30 1.91
CA ASN A 87 -0.62 -1.27 1.35
C ASN A 87 -1.20 -2.68 1.24
N ALA A 88 -2.21 -3.02 2.04
CA ALA A 88 -2.86 -4.33 1.91
C ALA A 88 -3.34 -4.57 0.48
N GLY A 89 -2.98 -5.72 -0.07
CA GLY A 89 -3.35 -6.08 -1.43
C GLY A 89 -3.06 -7.54 -1.73
N GLN A 90 -3.54 -8.00 -2.87
CA GLN A 90 -3.37 -9.36 -3.36
C GLN A 90 -3.05 -9.35 -4.85
N GLY A 91 -2.18 -10.25 -5.29
CA GLY A 91 -1.93 -10.54 -6.70
C GLY A 91 -2.91 -11.59 -7.23
N MET A 92 -3.03 -11.65 -8.56
CA MET A 92 -3.76 -12.69 -9.26
C MET A 92 -3.05 -13.01 -10.56
N TYR A 93 -2.68 -14.28 -10.72
CA TYR A 93 -1.90 -14.80 -11.83
C TYR A 93 -2.69 -15.92 -12.53
N ARG A 94 -3.71 -15.52 -13.30
CA ARG A 94 -4.59 -16.44 -14.03
C ARG A 94 -4.89 -15.89 -15.41
N HIS A 95 -5.03 -16.77 -16.37
CA HIS A 95 -5.49 -16.41 -17.71
C HIS A 95 -6.90 -15.81 -17.64
N PHE A 96 -7.17 -14.78 -18.43
CA PHE A 96 -8.43 -14.03 -18.39
C PHE A 96 -9.68 -14.94 -18.44
N ILE A 97 -9.72 -15.90 -19.38
CA ILE A 97 -10.87 -16.79 -19.56
C ILE A 97 -11.10 -17.71 -18.35
N SER A 98 -10.03 -18.09 -17.63
CA SER A 98 -10.13 -18.98 -16.46
C SER A 98 -10.29 -18.24 -15.13
N THR A 99 -10.35 -16.91 -15.15
CA THR A 99 -10.55 -16.08 -13.95
C THR A 99 -12.06 -15.95 -13.68
N ALA A 100 -12.54 -16.55 -12.59
CA ALA A 100 -13.95 -16.51 -12.22
C ALA A 100 -14.39 -15.08 -11.82
N GLU A 101 -15.69 -14.77 -11.97
CA GLU A 101 -16.26 -13.50 -11.53
C GLU A 101 -15.99 -13.22 -10.03
N ALA A 102 -16.07 -14.23 -9.19
CA ALA A 102 -15.78 -14.14 -7.76
C ALA A 102 -14.32 -13.70 -7.50
N ASP A 103 -13.36 -14.19 -8.28
CA ASP A 103 -11.96 -13.80 -8.19
C ASP A 103 -11.77 -12.31 -8.55
N TRP A 104 -12.47 -11.82 -9.59
CA TRP A 104 -12.50 -10.41 -9.96
C TRP A 104 -13.05 -9.54 -8.82
N ARG A 105 -14.18 -9.91 -8.25
CA ARG A 105 -14.79 -9.18 -7.12
C ARG A 105 -13.85 -9.13 -5.94
N GLN A 106 -13.23 -10.26 -5.59
CA GLN A 106 -12.31 -10.35 -4.46
C GLN A 106 -11.07 -9.46 -4.63
N ILE A 107 -10.43 -9.47 -5.80
CA ILE A 107 -9.23 -8.66 -6.01
C ILE A 107 -9.55 -7.16 -6.00
N PHE A 108 -10.68 -6.75 -6.57
CA PHE A 108 -11.12 -5.36 -6.51
C PHE A 108 -11.51 -4.94 -5.08
N GLU A 109 -12.13 -5.83 -4.31
CA GLU A 109 -12.48 -5.55 -2.92
C GLU A 109 -11.24 -5.20 -2.08
N ILE A 110 -10.18 -5.98 -2.18
CA ILE A 110 -8.98 -5.73 -1.37
C ILE A 110 -8.06 -4.66 -1.97
N ASN A 111 -7.88 -4.63 -3.30
CA ASN A 111 -6.92 -3.72 -3.93
C ASN A 111 -7.46 -2.31 -4.19
N LEU A 112 -8.78 -2.14 -4.25
CA LEU A 112 -9.43 -0.86 -4.57
C LEU A 112 -10.45 -0.44 -3.51
N PHE A 113 -11.52 -1.22 -3.29
CA PHE A 113 -12.61 -0.77 -2.42
C PHE A 113 -12.19 -0.62 -0.96
N SER A 114 -11.35 -1.51 -0.43
CA SER A 114 -10.80 -1.37 0.92
C SER A 114 -10.00 -0.06 1.10
N PRO A 115 -9.04 0.28 0.21
CA PRO A 115 -8.38 1.59 0.21
C PRO A 115 -9.33 2.78 0.08
N VAL A 116 -10.31 2.70 -0.85
CA VAL A 116 -11.31 3.77 -1.06
C VAL A 116 -12.12 4.04 0.19
N PHE A 117 -12.69 2.99 0.80
CA PHE A 117 -13.56 3.16 1.96
C PHE A 117 -12.79 3.53 3.23
N LEU A 118 -11.57 3.03 3.41
CA LEU A 118 -10.73 3.44 4.53
C LEU A 118 -10.32 4.92 4.39
N SER A 119 -9.91 5.35 3.19
CA SER A 119 -9.62 6.76 2.89
C SER A 119 -10.83 7.64 3.13
N LYS A 120 -12.02 7.24 2.62
CA LYS A 120 -13.27 7.97 2.81
C LYS A 120 -13.60 8.21 4.29
N SER A 121 -13.29 7.22 5.15
CA SER A 121 -13.57 7.31 6.59
C SER A 121 -12.53 8.14 7.35
N ILE A 122 -11.28 8.22 6.88
CA ILE A 122 -10.18 8.96 7.53
C ILE A 122 -10.12 10.42 7.06
N LEU A 123 -10.49 10.71 5.82
CA LEU A 123 -10.42 12.06 5.24
C LEU A 123 -11.10 13.15 6.07
N PRO A 124 -12.30 12.96 6.66
CA PRO A 124 -12.90 13.98 7.53
C PRO A 124 -12.03 14.32 8.75
N ILE A 125 -11.29 13.33 9.28
CA ILE A 125 -10.37 13.53 10.41
C ILE A 125 -9.19 14.39 9.95
N MET A 126 -8.57 14.05 8.82
CA MET A 126 -7.47 14.82 8.22
C MET A 126 -7.89 16.24 7.86
N GLN A 127 -9.12 16.45 7.35
CA GLN A 127 -9.68 17.77 7.08
C GLN A 127 -9.82 18.62 8.35
N ALA A 128 -10.35 18.03 9.44
CA ALA A 128 -10.44 18.70 10.72
C ALA A 128 -9.06 19.07 11.30
N GLN A 129 -8.06 18.24 11.07
CA GLN A 129 -6.65 18.45 11.44
C GLN A 129 -5.96 19.48 10.53
N ARG A 130 -6.51 19.82 9.36
CA ARG A 130 -5.87 20.58 8.27
C ARG A 130 -4.52 20.01 7.87
N LYS A 131 -4.39 18.68 7.93
CA LYS A 131 -3.17 17.97 7.60
C LYS A 131 -3.47 16.50 7.33
N GLY A 132 -2.86 15.92 6.29
CA GLY A 132 -2.99 14.50 6.01
C GLY A 132 -2.12 14.04 4.85
N LEU A 133 -1.77 12.76 4.88
CA LEU A 133 -1.06 12.09 3.80
C LEU A 133 -1.66 10.70 3.56
N ILE A 134 -2.17 10.46 2.36
CA ILE A 134 -2.63 9.14 1.94
C ILE A 134 -1.61 8.54 0.98
N ILE A 135 -1.08 7.37 1.31
CA ILE A 135 -0.11 6.62 0.51
C ILE A 135 -0.78 5.34 0.02
N ASN A 136 -1.08 5.26 -1.27
CA ASN A 136 -1.65 4.08 -1.89
C ASN A 136 -0.54 3.26 -2.56
N ILE A 137 -0.26 2.06 -2.06
CA ILE A 137 0.71 1.15 -2.68
C ILE A 137 0.06 0.49 -3.89
N ALA A 138 0.28 1.11 -5.04
CA ALA A 138 -0.19 0.62 -6.32
C ALA A 138 0.79 -0.44 -6.89
N SER A 139 1.33 -0.22 -8.05
CA SER A 139 2.31 -1.06 -8.76
C SER A 139 2.69 -0.37 -10.07
N ILE A 140 3.84 -0.70 -10.64
CA ILE A 140 4.11 -0.41 -12.05
C ILE A 140 3.01 -0.98 -12.95
N GLY A 141 2.41 -2.12 -12.59
CA GLY A 141 1.24 -2.68 -13.24
C GLY A 141 -0.04 -1.84 -13.11
N GLY A 142 -0.03 -0.73 -12.39
CA GLY A 142 -1.08 0.30 -12.39
C GLY A 142 -0.88 1.38 -13.46
N LEU A 143 0.22 1.34 -14.19
CA LEU A 143 0.59 2.30 -15.24
C LEU A 143 0.80 1.65 -16.61
N ILE A 144 1.29 0.42 -16.62
CA ILE A 144 1.59 -0.36 -17.84
C ILE A 144 1.16 -1.82 -17.66
N ALA A 145 0.87 -2.49 -18.77
CA ALA A 145 0.59 -3.93 -18.82
C ALA A 145 1.75 -4.63 -19.56
N HIS A 146 2.60 -5.35 -18.84
CA HIS A 146 3.85 -5.90 -19.36
C HIS A 146 3.98 -7.42 -19.21
N SER A 147 2.91 -8.11 -18.79
CA SER A 147 2.90 -9.56 -18.60
C SER A 147 1.51 -10.12 -18.90
N ASP A 148 1.45 -11.37 -19.33
CA ASP A 148 0.20 -12.14 -19.43
C ASP A 148 -0.30 -12.60 -18.06
N LYS A 149 -1.50 -13.14 -18.02
CA LYS A 149 -2.15 -13.72 -16.82
C LYS A 149 -2.31 -12.79 -15.61
N VAL A 150 -2.17 -11.48 -15.80
CA VAL A 150 -2.26 -10.47 -14.74
C VAL A 150 -3.44 -9.49 -14.93
N THR A 151 -4.37 -9.79 -15.82
CA THR A 151 -5.42 -8.85 -16.27
C THR A 151 -6.20 -8.25 -15.09
N ALA A 152 -6.70 -9.08 -14.17
CA ALA A 152 -7.49 -8.60 -13.03
C ALA A 152 -6.65 -7.77 -12.05
N TYR A 153 -5.40 -8.18 -11.80
CA TYR A 153 -4.47 -7.44 -10.97
C TYR A 153 -4.14 -6.07 -11.58
N VAL A 154 -3.73 -6.05 -12.85
CA VAL A 154 -3.39 -4.81 -13.58
C VAL A 154 -4.58 -3.86 -13.59
N ALA A 155 -5.79 -4.34 -13.92
CA ALA A 155 -7.00 -3.53 -13.87
C ALA A 155 -7.25 -2.91 -12.49
N SER A 156 -7.10 -3.70 -11.41
CA SER A 156 -7.29 -3.21 -10.04
C SER A 156 -6.26 -2.14 -9.65
N LYS A 157 -4.99 -2.28 -10.10
CA LYS A 157 -3.93 -1.32 -9.81
C LYS A 157 -4.03 -0.06 -10.66
N HIS A 158 -4.48 -0.15 -11.92
CA HIS A 158 -4.84 1.03 -12.73
C HIS A 158 -5.97 1.82 -12.07
N ALA A 159 -7.01 1.13 -11.58
CA ALA A 159 -8.10 1.77 -10.86
C ALA A 159 -7.62 2.49 -9.60
N LEU A 160 -6.70 1.89 -8.83
CA LEU A 160 -6.11 2.53 -7.64
C LEU A 160 -5.26 3.77 -7.98
N VAL A 161 -4.51 3.75 -9.08
CA VAL A 161 -3.77 4.92 -9.56
C VAL A 161 -4.73 6.01 -10.02
N GLY A 162 -5.78 5.65 -10.80
CA GLY A 162 -6.82 6.58 -11.22
C GLY A 162 -7.54 7.23 -10.03
N PHE A 163 -7.94 6.43 -9.05
CA PHE A 163 -8.50 6.90 -7.78
C PHE A 163 -7.57 7.88 -7.07
N SER A 164 -6.29 7.54 -6.95
CA SER A 164 -5.30 8.40 -6.25
C SER A 164 -5.14 9.76 -6.94
N ARG A 165 -5.09 9.77 -8.27
CA ARG A 165 -4.99 11.01 -9.05
C ARG A 165 -6.24 11.89 -8.89
N ALA A 166 -7.44 11.29 -8.96
CA ALA A 166 -8.69 12.02 -8.77
C ALA A 166 -8.80 12.58 -7.34
N LEU A 167 -8.52 11.74 -6.35
CA LEU A 167 -8.55 12.15 -4.95
C LEU A 167 -7.58 13.31 -4.64
N ALA A 168 -6.38 13.29 -5.24
CA ALA A 168 -5.43 14.40 -5.10
C ALA A 168 -5.97 15.71 -5.66
N LEU A 169 -6.77 15.68 -6.72
CA LEU A 169 -7.44 16.88 -7.26
C LEU A 169 -8.56 17.38 -6.36
N ASP A 170 -9.35 16.46 -5.78
CA ASP A 170 -10.43 16.82 -4.84
C ASP A 170 -9.91 17.55 -3.60
N PHE A 171 -8.67 17.27 -3.19
CA PHE A 171 -8.06 17.81 -1.97
C PHE A 171 -6.88 18.75 -2.22
N LYS A 172 -6.67 19.22 -3.45
CA LYS A 172 -5.53 20.09 -3.83
C LYS A 172 -5.43 21.40 -3.02
N ASP A 173 -6.58 21.94 -2.59
CA ASP A 173 -6.66 23.18 -1.83
C ASP A 173 -6.68 22.95 -0.30
N ASN A 174 -6.58 21.69 0.11
CA ASN A 174 -6.45 21.26 1.49
C ASN A 174 -5.00 20.84 1.76
N GLU A 175 -4.54 20.93 2.98
CA GLU A 175 -3.21 20.40 3.36
C GLU A 175 -3.21 18.84 3.46
N ILE A 176 -3.90 18.19 2.50
CA ILE A 176 -3.99 16.74 2.39
C ILE A 176 -3.38 16.31 1.06
N ARG A 177 -2.35 15.50 1.14
CA ARG A 177 -1.64 14.96 -0.02
C ARG A 177 -1.97 13.51 -0.27
N VAL A 178 -1.91 13.11 -1.53
CA VAL A 178 -2.14 11.72 -1.95
C VAL A 178 -1.00 11.25 -2.83
N LEU A 179 -0.38 10.14 -2.47
CA LEU A 179 0.67 9.49 -3.23
C LEU A 179 0.21 8.13 -3.73
N ALA A 180 0.39 7.87 -5.02
CA ALA A 180 0.28 6.55 -5.64
C ALA A 180 1.70 6.02 -5.86
N VAL A 181 2.13 5.14 -4.99
CA VAL A 181 3.45 4.51 -5.09
C VAL A 181 3.38 3.36 -6.07
N CYS A 182 4.25 3.35 -7.06
CA CYS A 182 4.29 2.33 -8.12
C CYS A 182 5.60 1.52 -8.06
N PRO A 183 5.73 0.53 -7.14
CA PRO A 183 6.90 -0.35 -7.08
C PRO A 183 6.98 -1.26 -8.32
N HIS A 184 8.17 -1.75 -8.60
CA HIS A 184 8.43 -2.86 -9.51
C HIS A 184 8.34 -4.20 -8.76
N LEU A 185 8.93 -5.26 -9.31
CA LEU A 185 9.04 -6.54 -8.62
C LEU A 185 9.81 -6.36 -7.31
N THR A 186 9.17 -6.71 -6.20
CA THR A 186 9.75 -6.61 -4.85
C THR A 186 9.77 -8.00 -4.21
N ASP A 187 10.90 -8.42 -3.64
CA ASP A 187 11.04 -9.74 -3.02
C ASP A 187 10.25 -9.81 -1.72
N THR A 188 9.03 -10.34 -1.82
CA THR A 188 8.08 -10.45 -0.71
C THR A 188 7.29 -11.74 -0.79
N ASP A 189 6.55 -12.06 0.27
CA ASP A 189 5.58 -13.16 0.26
C ASP A 189 4.40 -12.93 -0.70
N PHE A 190 4.26 -11.75 -1.27
CA PHE A 190 3.15 -11.36 -2.14
C PHE A 190 2.92 -12.37 -3.26
N PHE A 191 3.98 -12.76 -3.97
CA PHE A 191 3.88 -13.73 -5.07
C PHE A 191 3.46 -15.12 -4.59
N ARG A 192 3.94 -15.54 -3.41
CA ARG A 192 3.63 -16.86 -2.84
C ARG A 192 2.21 -16.97 -2.29
N THR A 193 1.63 -15.86 -1.87
CA THR A 193 0.29 -15.81 -1.26
C THR A 193 -0.82 -15.42 -2.24
N SER A 194 -0.46 -15.07 -3.47
CA SER A 194 -1.39 -14.65 -4.52
C SER A 194 -2.08 -15.85 -5.19
N ALA A 195 -3.27 -15.63 -5.72
CA ALA A 195 -3.96 -16.62 -6.54
C ALA A 195 -3.14 -16.92 -7.81
N GLY A 196 -2.93 -18.20 -8.13
CA GLY A 196 -2.08 -18.62 -9.25
C GLY A 196 -0.57 -18.56 -8.93
N ALA A 197 -0.16 -18.52 -7.66
CA ALA A 197 1.24 -18.43 -7.23
C ALA A 197 2.15 -19.50 -7.85
N ARG A 198 1.63 -20.72 -8.08
CA ARG A 198 2.40 -21.81 -8.71
C ARG A 198 2.85 -21.48 -10.14
N GLU A 199 2.05 -20.75 -10.88
CA GLU A 199 2.35 -20.33 -12.25
C GLU A 199 3.44 -19.24 -12.28
N MET A 200 3.48 -18.40 -11.25
CA MET A 200 4.46 -17.33 -11.12
C MET A 200 5.81 -17.78 -10.51
N ALA A 201 5.85 -18.91 -9.81
CA ALA A 201 7.05 -19.35 -9.12
C ALA A 201 8.32 -19.41 -10.01
N PRO A 202 8.28 -19.94 -11.25
CA PRO A 202 9.45 -19.95 -12.12
C PRO A 202 9.91 -18.53 -12.55
N ILE A 203 8.95 -17.63 -12.74
CA ILE A 203 9.22 -16.23 -13.11
C ILE A 203 9.86 -15.50 -11.93
N VAL A 204 9.29 -15.66 -10.73
CA VAL A 204 9.80 -15.07 -9.48
C VAL A 204 11.25 -15.53 -9.25
N GLU A 205 11.53 -16.83 -9.38
CA GLU A 205 12.87 -17.36 -9.19
C GLU A 205 13.87 -16.80 -10.23
N ARG A 206 13.48 -16.74 -11.50
CA ARG A 206 14.30 -16.18 -12.58
C ARG A 206 14.67 -14.72 -12.33
N TYR A 207 13.78 -13.92 -11.77
CA TYR A 207 13.97 -12.48 -11.58
C TYR A 207 14.35 -12.08 -10.15
N ARG A 208 14.51 -13.03 -9.23
CA ARG A 208 14.77 -12.77 -7.79
C ARG A 208 15.93 -11.81 -7.57
N ASN A 209 17.07 -12.03 -8.24
CA ASN A 209 18.27 -11.18 -8.11
C ASN A 209 18.08 -9.76 -8.69
N PHE A 210 17.01 -9.52 -9.43
CA PHE A 210 16.66 -8.22 -10.00
C PHE A 210 15.52 -7.53 -9.24
N MET A 211 14.95 -8.16 -8.24
CA MET A 211 13.90 -7.57 -7.42
C MET A 211 14.47 -6.49 -6.50
N ASP A 212 13.63 -5.53 -6.14
CA ASP A 212 13.92 -4.61 -5.04
C ASP A 212 13.66 -5.30 -3.71
N THR A 213 14.37 -4.91 -2.66
CA THR A 213 14.01 -5.36 -1.31
C THR A 213 12.83 -4.52 -0.77
N PRO A 214 12.01 -5.04 0.16
CA PRO A 214 10.99 -4.25 0.84
C PRO A 214 11.57 -3.00 1.51
N GLU A 215 12.78 -3.11 2.04
CA GLU A 215 13.51 -2.04 2.70
C GLU A 215 13.92 -0.92 1.73
N ASP A 216 14.38 -1.26 0.51
CA ASP A 216 14.68 -0.27 -0.52
C ASP A 216 13.43 0.49 -0.96
N VAL A 217 12.32 -0.24 -1.13
CA VAL A 217 11.02 0.37 -1.46
C VAL A 217 10.56 1.30 -0.34
N ALA A 218 10.62 0.85 0.91
CA ALA A 218 10.22 1.65 2.07
C ALA A 218 11.09 2.93 2.19
N ARG A 219 12.41 2.80 2.05
CA ARG A 219 13.33 3.95 2.06
C ARG A 219 12.98 4.96 0.98
N GLY A 220 12.80 4.51 -0.26
CA GLY A 220 12.44 5.40 -1.37
C GLY A 220 11.06 6.05 -1.23
N ILE A 221 10.12 5.45 -0.47
CA ILE A 221 8.86 6.08 -0.11
C ILE A 221 9.12 7.18 0.93
N ILE A 222 9.88 6.90 1.99
CA ILE A 222 10.20 7.88 3.04
C ILE A 222 10.92 9.11 2.46
N GLU A 223 11.84 8.92 1.52
CA GLU A 223 12.57 10.00 0.86
C GLU A 223 11.67 10.89 -0.01
N GLN A 224 10.50 10.41 -0.40
CA GLN A 224 9.56 11.10 -1.29
C GLN A 224 8.23 11.47 -0.61
N LEU A 225 8.14 11.42 0.72
CA LEU A 225 6.90 11.78 1.44
C LEU A 225 6.45 13.21 1.13
N ASP A 226 7.40 14.13 0.87
CA ASP A 226 7.12 15.53 0.55
C ASP A 226 7.03 15.82 -0.96
N SER A 227 6.91 14.78 -1.78
CA SER A 227 6.80 14.93 -3.24
C SER A 227 5.51 15.66 -3.64
N ASP A 228 5.63 16.60 -4.55
CA ASP A 228 4.49 17.27 -5.21
C ASP A 228 3.84 16.39 -6.30
N ARG A 229 4.47 15.26 -6.64
CA ARG A 229 3.95 14.32 -7.65
C ARG A 229 3.00 13.33 -6.99
N VAL A 230 1.82 13.16 -7.57
CA VAL A 230 0.88 12.14 -7.12
C VAL A 230 1.41 10.72 -7.37
N VAL A 231 2.02 10.47 -8.53
CA VAL A 231 2.61 9.17 -8.87
C VAL A 231 4.11 9.21 -8.60
N ILE A 232 4.58 8.32 -7.73
CA ILE A 232 6.00 8.21 -7.39
C ILE A 232 6.53 6.80 -7.63
N PHE A 233 7.81 6.74 -7.98
CA PHE A 233 8.55 5.50 -8.12
C PHE A 233 9.52 5.39 -6.95
N PRO A 234 9.39 4.39 -6.07
CA PRO A 234 10.21 4.30 -4.86
C PRO A 234 11.66 3.93 -5.14
N THR A 235 11.94 3.34 -6.30
CA THR A 235 13.28 2.98 -6.78
C THR A 235 13.44 3.37 -8.25
N PRO A 236 14.64 3.35 -8.84
CA PRO A 236 14.84 3.68 -10.26
C PRO A 236 14.24 2.65 -11.25
N LYS A 237 14.04 1.40 -10.83
CA LYS A 237 13.61 0.31 -11.74
C LYS A 237 12.21 0.54 -12.34
N PRO A 238 11.17 0.89 -11.56
CA PRO A 238 9.85 1.13 -12.13
C PRO A 238 9.81 2.35 -13.05
N ALA A 239 10.55 3.41 -12.76
CA ALA A 239 10.63 4.57 -13.64
C ALA A 239 11.18 4.20 -15.03
N LYS A 240 12.30 3.45 -15.08
CA LYS A 240 12.89 2.95 -16.32
C LYS A 240 11.97 2.00 -17.09
N ALA A 241 11.20 1.15 -16.38
CA ALA A 241 10.24 0.26 -17.01
C ALA A 241 9.07 1.05 -17.63
N TYR A 242 8.58 2.07 -16.93
CA TYR A 242 7.53 2.95 -17.41
C TYR A 242 7.95 3.73 -18.67
N GLU A 243 9.13 4.33 -18.66
CA GLU A 243 9.65 5.07 -19.81
C GLU A 243 9.76 4.22 -21.08
N LYS A 244 10.10 2.93 -20.95
CA LYS A 244 10.21 2.00 -22.08
C LYS A 244 8.87 1.56 -22.66
N GLN A 245 7.78 1.63 -21.93
CA GLN A 245 6.50 1.03 -22.32
C GLN A 245 5.33 2.01 -22.34
N ARG A 246 5.51 3.30 -21.99
CA ARG A 246 4.42 4.28 -21.96
C ARG A 246 3.75 4.52 -23.33
N ASP A 247 4.43 4.20 -24.41
CA ASP A 247 3.99 4.49 -25.78
C ASP A 247 3.41 3.23 -26.49
N ILE A 248 3.17 2.12 -25.76
CA ILE A 248 2.46 0.93 -26.20
C ILE A 248 1.02 0.97 -25.68
#